data_448b1d0f4c7254081667e8d755a440ba
#
_entry.id   448b1d0f4c7254081667e8d755a440ba
#
_cell.length_a   1.000
_cell.length_b   1.000
_cell.length_c   1.000
_cell.angle_alpha   90.00
_cell.angle_beta   90.00
_cell.angle_gamma   90.00
#
_symmetry.space_group_name_H-M   'P 1'
#
loop_
_entity.id
_entity.type
_entity.pdbx_description
1 polymer ?
#
loop_
_entity_poly.entity_id
_entity_poly.type
_entity_poly.pdbx_seq_one_letter_code
_entity_poly.pdbx_strand_id
1 'polypeptide(L)'
;SELRSEKRKLRMIVEGDVFLRTKFKNESKFVNGVEIVTTDADAYYLVTTPDEHYEQIRTMLIEGKHVLCESPIASSGKECKELFELAKKQKCVLMEGIKTAYSTAYSRLLLLAKSGEIGKIVSVDATCTSMRDDLDSLENKWNSISAWGPTALLPIFQLLGINYTDKKIISHYIDDDKMFDGFTKIDFIYPDSVASIKVAKTAKSEGELIITGTKGYIYVPAPWWKTDYFEIRYEDPTENKRYFYKLDGEGIRYEIVAFNRSIESGKNYSYIDSKISIAISEIIEACKSNNVIEI
;
A
#
# COMPACT_ATOMS: atom_id res chain seq x y z
N SER A 1 -30.06 -32.43 19.46
CA SER A 1 -28.70 -32.69 18.95
C SER A 1 -28.02 -31.38 18.57
N GLU A 2 -27.12 -30.97 19.44
CA GLU A 2 -26.32 -29.76 19.30
C GLU A 2 -25.21 -30.03 18.29
N LEU A 3 -25.34 -29.51 17.08
CA LEU A 3 -24.23 -29.28 16.19
C LEU A 3 -23.69 -27.87 16.48
N ARG A 4 -22.87 -27.74 17.52
CA ARG A 4 -21.92 -26.64 17.63
C ARG A 4 -20.90 -26.82 16.50
N SER A 5 -21.02 -26.01 15.46
CA SER A 5 -19.93 -25.80 14.49
C SER A 5 -18.76 -25.23 15.26
N GLU A 6 -17.75 -26.03 15.55
CA GLU A 6 -16.45 -25.51 15.96
C GLU A 6 -15.98 -24.55 14.85
N LYS A 7 -15.99 -23.26 15.14
CA LYS A 7 -15.36 -22.27 14.27
C LYS A 7 -13.89 -22.66 14.19
N ARG A 8 -13.48 -23.20 13.05
CA ARG A 8 -12.08 -23.51 12.77
C ARG A 8 -11.29 -22.22 12.95
N LYS A 9 -10.38 -22.16 13.91
CA LYS A 9 -9.49 -21.01 14.07
C LYS A 9 -8.58 -20.95 12.85
N LEU A 10 -8.62 -19.83 12.13
CA LEU A 10 -7.71 -19.57 11.03
C LEU A 10 -6.27 -19.60 11.54
N ARG A 11 -5.42 -20.38 10.92
CA ARG A 11 -3.99 -20.43 11.21
C ARG A 11 -3.27 -19.59 10.16
N MET A 12 -2.63 -18.52 10.61
CA MET A 12 -1.84 -17.64 9.77
C MET A 12 -0.36 -17.72 10.15
N ILE A 13 0.49 -17.78 9.14
CA ILE A 13 1.94 -17.69 9.28
C ILE A 13 2.38 -16.32 8.80
N VAL A 14 3.27 -15.69 9.54
CA VAL A 14 3.93 -14.44 9.17
C VAL A 14 5.38 -14.76 8.82
N GLU A 15 5.75 -14.51 7.58
CA GLU A 15 7.10 -14.69 7.07
C GLU A 15 7.76 -13.32 6.84
N GLY A 16 9.00 -13.15 7.27
CA GLY A 16 9.78 -11.91 7.08
C GLY A 16 10.38 -11.32 8.36
N ASP A 17 10.48 -10.02 8.42
CA ASP A 17 11.27 -9.24 9.37
C ASP A 17 11.00 -9.55 10.86
N VAL A 18 12.08 -9.57 11.64
CA VAL A 18 12.11 -9.80 13.11
C VAL A 18 11.21 -8.83 13.88
N PHE A 19 11.02 -7.61 13.39
CA PHE A 19 10.21 -6.59 14.07
C PHE A 19 8.72 -6.95 14.12
N LEU A 20 8.17 -7.53 13.05
CA LEU A 20 6.78 -7.99 13.03
C LEU A 20 6.55 -9.24 13.87
N ARG A 21 7.56 -10.09 14.01
CA ARG A 21 7.52 -11.30 14.86
C ARG A 21 7.18 -11.00 16.31
N THR A 22 7.61 -9.86 16.82
CA THR A 22 7.34 -9.46 18.22
C THR A 22 5.90 -9.02 18.45
N LYS A 23 5.21 -8.51 17.43
CA LYS A 23 3.83 -8.02 17.52
C LYS A 23 2.77 -9.14 17.50
N PHE A 24 3.07 -10.30 16.89
CA PHE A 24 2.09 -11.38 16.65
C PHE A 24 2.36 -12.66 17.43
N LYS A 25 3.12 -12.59 18.52
CA LYS A 25 3.63 -13.75 19.28
C LYS A 25 2.60 -14.79 19.74
N ASN A 26 1.33 -14.46 19.85
CA ASN A 26 0.36 -15.32 20.52
C ASN A 26 -0.58 -16.12 19.58
N GLU A 27 -0.63 -15.80 18.28
CA GLU A 27 -1.57 -16.43 17.34
C GLU A 27 -0.95 -16.83 16.00
N SER A 28 0.34 -16.56 15.78
CA SER A 28 1.02 -16.78 14.50
C SER A 28 2.31 -17.59 14.68
N LYS A 29 2.61 -18.43 13.70
CA LYS A 29 3.88 -19.15 13.62
C LYS A 29 4.78 -18.39 12.64
N PHE A 30 6.00 -18.04 13.06
CA PHE A 30 6.98 -17.33 12.24
C PHE A 30 7.94 -18.34 11.62
N VAL A 31 8.22 -18.18 10.33
CA VAL A 31 9.19 -19.01 9.58
C VAL A 31 10.25 -18.08 9.02
N ASN A 32 11.52 -18.48 9.12
CA ASN A 32 12.67 -17.78 8.55
C ASN A 32 13.12 -18.49 7.29
N GLY A 33 13.32 -17.72 6.22
CA GLY A 33 14.10 -18.16 5.04
C GLY A 33 13.28 -18.68 3.88
N VAL A 34 13.96 -18.94 2.79
CA VAL A 34 13.47 -19.24 1.44
C VAL A 34 12.72 -20.58 1.33
N GLU A 35 12.78 -21.45 2.34
CA GLU A 35 12.00 -22.67 2.35
C GLU A 35 10.62 -22.41 2.95
N ILE A 36 9.63 -22.28 2.07
CA ILE A 36 8.21 -22.38 2.47
C ILE A 36 8.01 -23.82 2.94
N VAL A 37 8.19 -24.05 4.22
CA VAL A 37 7.79 -25.31 4.82
C VAL A 37 6.27 -25.32 4.74
N THR A 38 5.72 -26.17 3.89
CA THR A 38 4.28 -26.44 3.81
C THR A 38 3.82 -26.87 5.20
N THR A 39 3.30 -25.92 5.93
CA THR A 39 2.75 -26.15 7.24
C THR A 39 1.23 -26.30 7.11
N ASP A 40 0.60 -26.74 8.17
CA ASP A 40 -0.84 -26.86 8.31
C ASP A 40 -1.58 -25.50 8.39
N ALA A 41 -0.98 -24.43 7.83
CA ALA A 41 -1.55 -23.09 7.82
C ALA A 41 -2.56 -22.93 6.68
N ASP A 42 -3.63 -22.19 6.94
CA ASP A 42 -4.65 -21.84 5.94
C ASP A 42 -4.29 -20.55 5.19
N ALA A 43 -3.47 -19.68 5.79
CA ALA A 43 -3.13 -18.37 5.27
C ALA A 43 -1.71 -17.91 5.66
N TYR A 44 -1.15 -17.05 4.84
CA TYR A 44 0.18 -16.47 5.03
C TYR A 44 0.13 -14.95 4.99
N TYR A 45 0.93 -14.31 5.83
CA TYR A 45 1.26 -12.90 5.75
C TYR A 45 2.72 -12.74 5.34
N LEU A 46 2.95 -12.27 4.11
CA LEU A 46 4.27 -12.10 3.53
C LEU A 46 4.80 -10.69 3.83
N VAL A 47 6.03 -10.64 4.33
CA VAL A 47 6.77 -9.41 4.67
C VAL A 47 8.22 -9.55 4.15
N THR A 48 8.39 -10.27 3.06
CA THR A 48 9.66 -10.48 2.36
C THR A 48 9.97 -9.31 1.42
N THR A 49 11.05 -9.40 0.66
CA THR A 49 11.40 -8.37 -0.32
C THR A 49 10.51 -8.45 -1.56
N PRO A 50 10.23 -7.32 -2.25
CA PRO A 50 9.31 -7.31 -3.39
C PRO A 50 9.67 -8.27 -4.53
N ASP A 51 10.94 -8.55 -4.74
CA ASP A 51 11.41 -9.46 -5.79
C ASP A 51 11.04 -10.93 -5.50
N GLU A 52 10.80 -11.29 -4.23
CA GLU A 52 10.44 -12.64 -3.83
C GLU A 52 8.93 -12.86 -3.86
N HIS A 53 8.13 -11.78 -3.83
CA HIS A 53 6.68 -11.85 -3.66
C HIS A 53 6.00 -12.69 -4.74
N TYR A 54 6.37 -12.51 -6.02
CA TYR A 54 5.70 -13.21 -7.12
C TYR A 54 5.76 -14.73 -6.96
N GLU A 55 6.95 -15.30 -6.77
CA GLU A 55 7.13 -16.75 -6.66
C GLU A 55 6.53 -17.31 -5.36
N GLN A 56 6.67 -16.58 -4.25
CA GLN A 56 6.12 -16.99 -2.96
C GLN A 56 4.59 -17.00 -3.01
N ILE A 57 3.96 -15.91 -3.46
CA ILE A 57 2.50 -15.82 -3.59
C ILE A 57 1.98 -16.90 -4.55
N ARG A 58 2.63 -17.05 -5.70
CA ARG A 58 2.26 -18.04 -6.71
C ARG A 58 2.26 -19.45 -6.14
N THR A 59 3.30 -19.82 -5.42
CA THR A 59 3.43 -21.13 -4.79
C THR A 59 2.31 -21.37 -3.78
N MET A 60 2.06 -20.40 -2.89
CA MET A 60 1.01 -20.50 -1.86
C MET A 60 -0.38 -20.60 -2.47
N LEU A 61 -0.67 -19.81 -3.52
CA LEU A 61 -1.96 -19.87 -4.19
C LEU A 61 -2.19 -21.22 -4.89
N ILE A 62 -1.15 -21.83 -5.51
CA ILE A 62 -1.24 -23.16 -6.12
C ILE A 62 -1.58 -24.21 -5.06
N GLU A 63 -1.05 -24.07 -3.85
CA GLU A 63 -1.34 -24.94 -2.71
C GLU A 63 -2.71 -24.67 -2.04
N GLY A 64 -3.48 -23.73 -2.59
CA GLY A 64 -4.79 -23.37 -2.06
C GLY A 64 -4.74 -22.54 -0.78
N LYS A 65 -3.65 -21.82 -0.54
CA LYS A 65 -3.45 -20.96 0.62
C LYS A 65 -3.89 -19.53 0.34
N HIS A 66 -4.43 -18.85 1.36
CA HIS A 66 -4.77 -17.44 1.29
C HIS A 66 -3.52 -16.59 1.58
N VAL A 67 -3.38 -15.43 0.96
CA VAL A 67 -2.19 -14.60 1.10
C VAL A 67 -2.56 -13.14 1.35
N LEU A 68 -2.03 -12.58 2.44
CA LEU A 68 -1.86 -11.16 2.67
C LEU A 68 -0.39 -10.84 2.42
N CYS A 69 -0.08 -9.92 1.53
CA CYS A 69 1.30 -9.57 1.19
C CYS A 69 1.54 -8.08 1.37
N GLU A 70 2.64 -7.71 2.02
CA GLU A 70 3.11 -6.31 2.04
C GLU A 70 3.28 -5.79 0.60
N SER A 71 3.10 -4.48 0.45
CA SER A 71 3.21 -3.83 -0.85
C SER A 71 4.67 -3.67 -1.31
N PRO A 72 4.88 -3.73 -2.63
CA PRO A 72 3.96 -4.08 -3.71
C PRO A 72 3.74 -5.60 -3.83
N ILE A 73 2.59 -6.02 -4.36
CA ILE A 73 2.29 -7.44 -4.62
C ILE A 73 3.33 -8.08 -5.56
N ALA A 74 3.76 -7.34 -6.57
CA ALA A 74 4.77 -7.78 -7.52
C ALA A 74 5.50 -6.58 -8.12
N SER A 75 6.65 -6.83 -8.75
CA SER A 75 7.49 -5.80 -9.37
C SER A 75 7.01 -5.38 -10.77
N SER A 76 6.04 -6.08 -11.36
CA SER A 76 5.43 -5.72 -12.65
C SER A 76 3.91 -5.85 -12.63
N GLY A 77 3.24 -5.05 -13.46
CA GLY A 77 1.79 -5.09 -13.60
C GLY A 77 1.29 -6.43 -14.14
N LYS A 78 2.04 -7.06 -15.05
CA LYS A 78 1.73 -8.37 -15.60
C LYS A 78 1.73 -9.45 -14.52
N GLU A 79 2.79 -9.54 -13.72
CA GLU A 79 2.90 -10.50 -12.62
C GLU A 79 1.78 -10.29 -11.58
N CYS A 80 1.53 -9.04 -11.19
CA CYS A 80 0.48 -8.70 -10.24
C CYS A 80 -0.90 -9.17 -10.74
N LYS A 81 -1.21 -8.93 -12.03
CA LYS A 81 -2.45 -9.39 -12.67
C LYS A 81 -2.56 -10.92 -12.67
N GLU A 82 -1.49 -11.62 -13.06
CA GLU A 82 -1.44 -13.08 -13.06
C GLU A 82 -1.73 -13.68 -11.68
N LEU A 83 -1.18 -13.08 -10.62
CA LEU A 83 -1.42 -13.51 -9.24
C LEU A 83 -2.89 -13.34 -8.82
N PHE A 84 -3.53 -12.21 -9.13
CA PHE A 84 -4.96 -12.02 -8.83
C PHE A 84 -5.85 -12.97 -9.64
N GLU A 85 -5.52 -13.24 -10.90
CA GLU A 85 -6.23 -14.23 -11.72
C GLU A 85 -6.07 -15.65 -11.15
N LEU A 86 -4.86 -16.00 -10.71
CA LEU A 86 -4.58 -17.28 -10.05
C LEU A 86 -5.34 -17.41 -8.73
N ALA A 87 -5.32 -16.39 -7.89
CA ALA A 87 -6.07 -16.37 -6.64
C ALA A 87 -7.57 -16.63 -6.87
N LYS A 88 -8.15 -15.95 -7.87
CA LYS A 88 -9.55 -16.16 -8.27
C LYS A 88 -9.80 -17.60 -8.74
N LYS A 89 -8.93 -18.17 -9.55
CA LYS A 89 -9.01 -19.56 -10.06
C LYS A 89 -8.96 -20.56 -8.91
N GLN A 90 -8.07 -20.35 -7.94
CA GLN A 90 -7.87 -21.23 -6.78
C GLN A 90 -8.89 -20.96 -5.64
N LYS A 91 -9.78 -19.97 -5.82
CA LYS A 91 -10.74 -19.52 -4.79
C LYS A 91 -10.03 -19.08 -3.50
N CYS A 92 -8.82 -18.56 -3.61
CA CYS A 92 -8.04 -18.01 -2.52
C CYS A 92 -8.23 -16.50 -2.43
N VAL A 93 -8.04 -15.97 -1.23
CA VAL A 93 -7.93 -14.53 -0.99
C VAL A 93 -6.49 -14.12 -1.20
N LEU A 94 -6.25 -13.14 -2.07
CA LEU A 94 -5.00 -12.39 -2.17
C LEU A 94 -5.32 -10.93 -1.85
N MET A 95 -4.64 -10.37 -0.86
CA MET A 95 -4.78 -8.96 -0.47
C MET A 95 -3.43 -8.28 -0.38
N GLU A 96 -3.39 -7.03 -0.85
CA GLU A 96 -2.23 -6.16 -0.69
C GLU A 96 -2.28 -5.44 0.65
N GLY A 97 -1.17 -5.46 1.37
CA GLY A 97 -0.97 -4.83 2.65
C GLY A 97 -0.50 -3.39 2.51
N ILE A 98 -1.41 -2.42 2.40
CA ILE A 98 -1.13 -1.01 2.59
C ILE A 98 -1.96 -0.53 3.78
N LYS A 99 -1.41 -0.65 4.97
CA LYS A 99 -2.10 -0.41 6.24
C LYS A 99 -2.85 0.92 6.34
N THR A 100 -2.40 1.96 5.62
CA THR A 100 -3.06 3.26 5.53
C THR A 100 -4.50 3.14 5.02
N ALA A 101 -4.76 2.27 4.04
CA ALA A 101 -6.09 2.05 3.46
C ALA A 101 -7.14 1.65 4.51
N TYR A 102 -6.69 0.97 5.56
CA TYR A 102 -7.55 0.39 6.60
C TYR A 102 -7.72 1.30 7.82
N SER A 103 -7.07 2.46 7.86
CA SER A 103 -7.24 3.43 8.94
C SER A 103 -8.61 4.12 8.84
N THR A 104 -9.28 4.28 9.98
CA THR A 104 -10.61 4.91 10.05
C THR A 104 -10.56 6.36 9.58
N ALA A 105 -9.51 7.11 9.98
CA ALA A 105 -9.35 8.50 9.57
C ALA A 105 -9.17 8.63 8.06
N TYR A 106 -8.33 7.77 7.47
CA TYR A 106 -8.09 7.78 6.03
C TYR A 106 -9.36 7.41 5.25
N SER A 107 -10.11 6.39 5.68
CA SER A 107 -11.39 6.04 5.06
C SER A 107 -12.40 7.20 5.13
N ARG A 108 -12.45 7.91 6.27
CA ARG A 108 -13.31 9.09 6.44
C ARG A 108 -12.90 10.25 5.55
N LEU A 109 -11.59 10.48 5.42
CA LEU A 109 -11.01 11.48 4.52
C LEU A 109 -11.44 11.24 3.07
N LEU A 110 -11.28 10.00 2.58
CA LEU A 110 -11.69 9.62 1.22
C LEU A 110 -13.20 9.85 0.99
N LEU A 111 -14.02 9.47 1.97
CA LEU A 111 -15.47 9.70 1.90
C LEU A 111 -15.79 11.18 1.77
N LEU A 112 -15.20 12.04 2.59
CA LEU A 112 -15.42 13.49 2.56
C LEU A 112 -14.91 14.12 1.26
N ALA A 113 -13.73 13.72 0.78
CA ALA A 113 -13.23 14.19 -0.51
C ALA A 113 -14.19 13.85 -1.67
N LYS A 114 -14.70 12.61 -1.69
CA LYS A 114 -15.63 12.11 -2.72
C LYS A 114 -17.05 12.66 -2.60
N SER A 115 -17.47 13.08 -1.41
CA SER A 115 -18.82 13.65 -1.20
C SER A 115 -18.98 15.06 -1.74
N GLY A 116 -17.89 15.69 -2.22
CA GLY A 116 -17.90 17.07 -2.70
C GLY A 116 -17.75 18.11 -1.60
N GLU A 117 -17.34 17.72 -0.39
CA GLU A 117 -17.10 18.64 0.73
C GLU A 117 -16.12 19.76 0.36
N ILE A 118 -15.07 19.41 -0.40
CA ILE A 118 -14.09 20.37 -0.93
C ILE A 118 -14.39 20.79 -2.38
N GLY A 119 -15.56 20.46 -2.93
CA GLY A 119 -15.89 20.67 -4.34
C GLY A 119 -15.29 19.60 -5.25
N LYS A 120 -15.00 19.97 -6.53
CA LYS A 120 -14.30 19.08 -7.48
C LYS A 120 -12.83 19.00 -7.09
N ILE A 121 -12.27 17.80 -7.05
CA ILE A 121 -10.84 17.60 -6.79
C ILE A 121 -10.04 18.08 -8.01
N VAL A 122 -9.03 18.91 -7.77
CA VAL A 122 -8.15 19.50 -8.79
C VAL A 122 -6.74 18.94 -8.71
N SER A 123 -6.24 18.70 -7.48
CA SER A 123 -4.91 18.09 -7.28
C SER A 123 -4.91 17.13 -6.10
N VAL A 124 -4.05 16.10 -6.19
CA VAL A 124 -3.71 15.20 -5.08
C VAL A 124 -2.19 15.10 -4.97
N ASP A 125 -1.62 15.55 -3.86
CA ASP A 125 -0.18 15.61 -3.65
C ASP A 125 0.20 14.83 -2.39
N ALA A 126 0.97 13.74 -2.56
CA ALA A 126 1.37 12.84 -1.48
C ALA A 126 2.89 12.74 -1.35
N THR A 127 3.41 12.99 -0.15
CA THR A 127 4.84 12.90 0.15
C THR A 127 5.12 11.81 1.18
N CYS A 128 6.00 10.85 0.84
CA CYS A 128 6.48 9.81 1.75
C CYS A 128 8.01 9.75 1.71
N THR A 129 8.66 10.32 2.72
CA THR A 129 10.13 10.38 2.76
C THR A 129 10.67 9.94 4.10
N SER A 130 11.81 9.26 4.07
CA SER A 130 12.61 8.91 5.22
C SER A 130 14.09 9.07 4.91
N MET A 131 14.90 9.27 5.94
CA MET A 131 16.35 9.09 5.86
C MET A 131 16.69 7.84 6.67
N ARG A 132 17.39 6.91 6.06
CA ARG A 132 17.95 5.74 6.73
C ARG A 132 19.46 5.77 6.56
N ASP A 133 20.18 5.64 7.67
CA ASP A 133 21.63 5.73 7.71
C ASP A 133 22.32 4.43 7.23
N ASP A 134 21.58 3.34 7.16
CA ASP A 134 22.06 2.01 6.79
C ASP A 134 21.93 1.70 5.29
N LEU A 135 22.40 2.62 4.45
CA LEU A 135 22.60 2.36 3.01
C LEU A 135 23.61 1.23 2.75
N ASP A 136 24.42 0.87 3.75
CA ASP A 136 25.37 -0.24 3.67
C ASP A 136 24.71 -1.62 3.54
N SER A 137 23.41 -1.73 3.83
CA SER A 137 22.62 -2.91 3.51
C SER A 137 21.88 -2.75 2.19
N LEU A 138 22.59 -2.49 1.09
CA LEU A 138 22.08 -2.66 -0.29
C LEU A 138 21.55 -4.09 -0.55
N GLU A 139 21.79 -5.01 0.39
CA GLU A 139 21.16 -6.33 0.46
C GLU A 139 19.62 -6.24 0.61
N ASN A 140 19.11 -5.17 1.18
CA ASN A 140 17.67 -4.89 1.24
C ASN A 140 17.23 -4.09 -0.01
N LYS A 141 16.88 -4.79 -1.05
CA LYS A 141 16.43 -4.29 -2.37
C LYS A 141 15.14 -3.41 -2.36
N TRP A 142 14.83 -2.79 -1.24
CA TRP A 142 13.73 -1.83 -1.09
C TRP A 142 14.21 -0.42 -1.40
N ASN A 143 14.22 -0.05 -2.65
CA ASN A 143 14.46 1.31 -3.11
C ASN A 143 13.28 2.25 -2.74
N SER A 144 13.38 3.54 -3.03
CA SER A 144 12.38 4.52 -2.60
C SER A 144 11.00 4.25 -3.18
N ILE A 145 10.93 3.96 -4.46
CA ILE A 145 9.63 3.72 -5.12
C ILE A 145 8.97 2.42 -4.67
N SER A 146 9.74 1.36 -4.45
CA SER A 146 9.18 0.09 -3.95
C SER A 146 8.73 0.20 -2.49
N ALA A 147 9.46 0.97 -1.66
CA ALA A 147 9.15 1.11 -0.24
C ALA A 147 7.99 2.07 0.05
N TRP A 148 7.95 3.20 -0.64
CA TRP A 148 7.00 4.28 -0.37
C TRP A 148 5.99 4.53 -1.47
N GLY A 149 6.30 4.09 -2.71
CA GLY A 149 5.43 4.29 -3.87
C GLY A 149 4.02 3.76 -3.68
N PRO A 150 3.82 2.52 -3.22
CA PRO A 150 2.47 1.97 -3.00
C PRO A 150 1.63 2.84 -2.08
N THR A 151 2.20 3.29 -0.97
CA THR A 151 1.51 4.17 -0.03
C THR A 151 1.20 5.53 -0.64
N ALA A 152 2.16 6.16 -1.34
CA ALA A 152 1.98 7.48 -1.93
C ALA A 152 1.00 7.48 -3.12
N LEU A 153 0.98 6.41 -3.93
CA LEU A 153 0.07 6.24 -5.06
C LEU A 153 -1.38 5.96 -4.64
N LEU A 154 -1.57 5.36 -3.46
CA LEU A 154 -2.88 4.92 -2.99
C LEU A 154 -3.95 6.03 -3.01
N PRO A 155 -3.76 7.22 -2.40
CA PRO A 155 -4.78 8.27 -2.42
C PRO A 155 -5.06 8.79 -3.83
N ILE A 156 -4.07 8.83 -4.71
CA ILE A 156 -4.22 9.28 -6.09
C ILE A 156 -5.17 8.33 -6.83
N PHE A 157 -4.88 7.04 -6.82
CA PHE A 157 -5.68 6.05 -7.53
C PHE A 157 -7.06 5.83 -6.90
N GLN A 158 -7.19 6.00 -5.59
CA GLN A 158 -8.50 5.92 -4.93
C GLN A 158 -9.38 7.13 -5.18
N LEU A 159 -8.83 8.33 -5.42
CA LEU A 159 -9.59 9.56 -5.63
C LEU A 159 -9.79 9.88 -7.11
N LEU A 160 -8.74 9.77 -7.93
CA LEU A 160 -8.74 10.17 -9.34
C LEU A 160 -8.86 8.96 -10.29
N GLY A 161 -8.68 7.74 -9.77
CA GLY A 161 -8.67 6.53 -10.58
C GLY A 161 -7.31 6.25 -11.22
N ILE A 162 -7.25 5.13 -11.97
CA ILE A 162 -6.00 4.65 -12.60
C ILE A 162 -5.81 5.13 -14.05
N ASN A 163 -6.81 5.84 -14.61
CA ASN A 163 -6.82 6.26 -16.03
C ASN A 163 -6.27 7.68 -16.19
N TYR A 164 -4.99 7.89 -15.83
CA TYR A 164 -4.29 9.13 -16.15
C TYR A 164 -3.95 9.18 -17.65
N THR A 165 -3.87 10.38 -18.22
CA THR A 165 -3.56 10.60 -19.65
C THR A 165 -2.07 10.61 -19.93
N ASP A 166 -1.26 11.07 -18.95
CA ASP A 166 0.19 11.13 -19.06
C ASP A 166 0.83 11.09 -17.67
N LYS A 167 2.12 10.75 -17.62
CA LYS A 167 2.94 10.82 -16.41
C LYS A 167 4.37 11.22 -16.71
N LYS A 168 5.00 11.90 -15.77
CA LYS A 168 6.41 12.27 -15.81
C LYS A 168 7.11 11.71 -14.58
N ILE A 169 8.13 10.87 -14.80
CA ILE A 169 8.93 10.25 -13.73
C ILE A 169 10.27 10.92 -13.68
N ILE A 170 10.70 11.38 -12.51
CA ILE A 170 11.99 12.02 -12.26
C ILE A 170 12.63 11.29 -11.08
N SER A 171 13.83 10.73 -11.26
CA SER A 171 14.52 9.97 -10.23
C SER A 171 15.98 10.36 -10.08
N HIS A 172 16.46 10.28 -8.85
CA HIS A 172 17.87 10.31 -8.49
C HIS A 172 18.27 8.91 -8.01
N TYR A 173 19.22 8.30 -8.72
CA TYR A 173 19.76 7.00 -8.37
C TYR A 173 21.02 7.14 -7.55
N ILE A 174 21.28 6.20 -6.62
CA ILE A 174 22.47 6.21 -5.78
C ILE A 174 23.51 5.16 -6.21
N ASP A 175 23.15 4.34 -7.21
CA ASP A 175 23.99 3.30 -7.80
C ASP A 175 24.13 3.50 -9.31
N ASP A 176 25.27 3.08 -9.87
CA ASP A 176 25.57 3.21 -11.30
C ASP A 176 24.66 2.33 -12.19
N ASP A 177 24.17 1.21 -11.64
CA ASP A 177 23.28 0.27 -12.33
C ASP A 177 21.82 0.73 -12.36
N LYS A 178 21.50 1.87 -11.72
CA LYS A 178 20.15 2.47 -11.62
C LYS A 178 19.10 1.52 -11.04
N MET A 179 19.53 0.66 -10.14
CA MET A 179 18.64 -0.29 -9.44
C MET A 179 18.05 0.30 -8.18
N PHE A 180 18.72 1.29 -7.58
CA PHE A 180 18.29 1.91 -6.34
C PHE A 180 18.01 3.41 -6.53
N ASP A 181 16.71 3.77 -6.61
CA ASP A 181 16.31 5.17 -6.54
C ASP A 181 16.36 5.65 -5.08
N GLY A 182 17.20 6.63 -4.81
CA GLY A 182 17.25 7.34 -3.52
C GLY A 182 16.09 8.32 -3.35
N PHE A 183 15.65 8.89 -4.47
CA PHE A 183 14.53 9.83 -4.55
C PHE A 183 13.80 9.66 -5.87
N THR A 184 12.46 9.66 -5.83
CA THR A 184 11.63 9.67 -7.05
C THR A 184 10.44 10.62 -6.87
N LYS A 185 10.19 11.45 -7.88
CA LYS A 185 8.99 12.27 -8.03
C LYS A 185 8.25 11.83 -9.27
N ILE A 186 6.92 11.68 -9.17
CA ILE A 186 6.06 11.37 -10.32
C ILE A 186 4.93 12.37 -10.35
N ASP A 187 4.77 13.03 -11.50
CA ASP A 187 3.62 13.90 -11.80
C ASP A 187 2.68 13.15 -12.74
N PHE A 188 1.37 13.16 -12.44
CA PHE A 188 0.30 12.54 -13.23
C PHE A 188 -0.61 13.63 -13.81
N ILE A 189 -1.00 13.46 -15.06
CA ILE A 189 -1.97 14.31 -15.74
C ILE A 189 -3.24 13.51 -15.98
N TYR A 190 -4.36 14.04 -15.50
CA TYR A 190 -5.71 13.54 -15.78
C TYR A 190 -6.46 14.54 -16.64
N PRO A 191 -7.60 14.18 -17.26
CA PRO A 191 -8.37 15.11 -18.10
C PRO A 191 -8.75 16.41 -17.38
N ASP A 192 -9.03 16.36 -16.08
CA ASP A 192 -9.57 17.49 -15.31
C ASP A 192 -8.81 17.74 -13.99
N SER A 193 -7.72 17.04 -13.75
CA SER A 193 -6.96 17.14 -12.50
C SER A 193 -5.51 16.72 -12.70
N VAL A 194 -4.69 17.00 -11.71
CA VAL A 194 -3.30 16.55 -11.65
C VAL A 194 -3.02 15.86 -10.35
N ALA A 195 -1.94 15.08 -10.29
CA ALA A 195 -1.46 14.56 -9.03
C ALA A 195 0.05 14.46 -9.01
N SER A 196 0.64 14.47 -7.82
CA SER A 196 2.06 14.21 -7.66
C SER A 196 2.36 13.31 -6.47
N ILE A 197 3.38 12.48 -6.62
CA ILE A 197 4.03 11.82 -5.49
C ILE A 197 5.47 12.26 -5.38
N LYS A 198 5.98 12.26 -4.14
CA LYS A 198 7.38 12.43 -3.82
C LYS A 198 7.78 11.37 -2.80
N VAL A 199 8.67 10.47 -3.20
CA VAL A 199 9.13 9.36 -2.36
C VAL A 199 10.65 9.37 -2.26
N ALA A 200 11.17 9.10 -1.06
CA ALA A 200 12.61 9.05 -0.84
C ALA A 200 12.99 8.18 0.37
N LYS A 201 14.15 7.53 0.27
CA LYS A 201 14.86 6.89 1.39
C LYS A 201 16.18 7.59 1.73
N THR A 202 16.65 8.49 0.87
CA THR A 202 17.91 9.23 1.05
C THR A 202 17.73 10.74 1.17
N ALA A 203 16.49 11.20 1.14
CA ALA A 203 16.13 12.60 1.32
C ALA A 203 14.93 12.75 2.23
N LYS A 204 14.87 13.84 2.99
CA LYS A 204 13.79 14.13 3.94
C LYS A 204 13.05 15.39 3.52
N SER A 205 11.72 15.29 3.50
CA SER A 205 10.78 16.39 3.32
C SER A 205 9.64 16.26 4.30
N GLU A 206 8.78 17.27 4.40
CA GLU A 206 7.49 17.13 5.09
C GLU A 206 6.69 15.99 4.46
N GLY A 207 6.15 15.10 5.29
CA GLY A 207 5.40 13.91 4.84
C GLY A 207 3.90 14.15 4.94
N GLU A 208 3.40 15.13 4.18
CA GLU A 208 1.99 15.53 4.13
C GLU A 208 1.24 14.90 2.96
N LEU A 209 -0.10 14.86 3.08
CA LEU A 209 -1.03 14.64 1.98
C LEU A 209 -1.92 15.86 1.84
N ILE A 210 -1.98 16.44 0.64
CA ILE A 210 -2.84 17.56 0.30
C ILE A 210 -3.79 17.15 -0.83
N ILE A 211 -5.09 17.37 -0.62
CA ILE A 211 -6.11 17.14 -1.64
C ILE A 211 -6.78 18.48 -1.91
N THR A 212 -6.46 19.09 -3.05
CA THR A 212 -6.97 20.40 -3.45
C THR A 212 -8.31 20.26 -4.16
N GLY A 213 -9.28 21.03 -3.74
CA GLY A 213 -10.59 21.11 -4.38
C GLY A 213 -11.00 22.53 -4.74
N THR A 214 -12.13 22.68 -5.46
CA THR A 214 -12.63 23.99 -5.93
C THR A 214 -13.33 24.82 -4.85
N LYS A 215 -13.59 24.24 -3.65
CA LYS A 215 -14.23 24.94 -2.53
C LYS A 215 -13.36 25.01 -1.28
N GLY A 216 -12.29 24.22 -1.24
CA GLY A 216 -11.39 24.09 -0.12
C GLY A 216 -10.40 22.95 -0.35
N TYR A 217 -9.64 22.58 0.66
CA TYR A 217 -8.70 21.49 0.56
C TYR A 217 -8.64 20.66 1.83
N ILE A 218 -8.20 19.41 1.69
CA ILE A 218 -7.90 18.53 2.83
C ILE A 218 -6.40 18.55 3.05
N TYR A 219 -6.01 18.76 4.30
CA TYR A 219 -4.63 18.71 4.75
C TYR A 219 -4.46 17.61 5.79
N VAL A 220 -3.53 16.69 5.54
CA VAL A 220 -3.11 15.64 6.48
C VAL A 220 -1.64 15.88 6.81
N PRO A 221 -1.30 16.25 8.05
CA PRO A 221 0.09 16.51 8.44
C PRO A 221 0.94 15.24 8.45
N ALA A 222 2.25 15.42 8.49
CA ALA A 222 3.21 14.33 8.61
C ALA A 222 3.10 13.59 9.96
N PRO A 223 3.22 12.26 9.97
CA PRO A 223 3.31 11.36 8.81
C PRO A 223 1.91 10.96 8.35
N TRP A 224 1.45 11.48 7.22
CA TRP A 224 0.09 11.29 6.73
C TRP A 224 -0.31 9.82 6.56
N TRP A 225 0.62 8.92 6.27
CA TRP A 225 0.36 7.48 6.14
C TRP A 225 0.01 6.78 7.46
N LYS A 226 0.14 7.48 8.58
CA LYS A 226 -0.37 7.10 9.91
C LYS A 226 -1.55 8.00 10.27
N THR A 227 -2.50 8.17 9.37
CA THR A 227 -3.61 9.13 9.50
C THR A 227 -4.40 8.90 10.79
N ASP A 228 -4.29 9.81 11.73
CA ASP A 228 -5.11 9.91 12.95
C ASP A 228 -5.78 11.28 13.07
N TYR A 229 -5.33 12.24 12.26
CA TYR A 229 -5.82 13.60 12.21
C TYR A 229 -5.80 14.13 10.78
N PHE A 230 -6.79 14.96 10.40
CA PHE A 230 -6.78 15.78 9.20
C PHE A 230 -7.69 17.00 9.34
N GLU A 231 -7.47 17.99 8.51
CA GLU A 231 -8.29 19.20 8.43
C GLU A 231 -8.91 19.33 7.06
N ILE A 232 -10.12 19.91 7.02
CA ILE A 232 -10.69 20.52 5.82
C ILE A 232 -10.58 22.03 6.02
N ARG A 233 -9.91 22.69 5.13
CA ARG A 233 -9.64 24.12 5.16
C ARG A 233 -10.31 24.81 3.99
N TYR A 234 -10.97 25.91 4.30
CA TYR A 234 -11.67 26.75 3.32
C TYR A 234 -11.00 28.13 3.22
N GLU A 235 -11.46 28.95 2.27
CA GLU A 235 -10.97 30.34 2.12
C GLU A 235 -11.27 31.16 3.38
N ASP A 236 -12.47 31.00 3.96
CA ASP A 236 -12.77 31.51 5.30
C ASP A 236 -12.28 30.55 6.38
N PRO A 237 -11.23 30.90 7.15
CA PRO A 237 -10.69 30.02 8.18
C PRO A 237 -11.69 29.68 9.30
N THR A 238 -12.78 30.44 9.47
CA THR A 238 -13.82 30.16 10.49
C THR A 238 -14.65 28.94 10.14
N GLU A 239 -14.66 28.52 8.87
CA GLU A 239 -15.37 27.33 8.39
C GLU A 239 -14.52 26.05 8.47
N ASN A 240 -13.24 26.17 8.86
CA ASN A 240 -12.33 25.02 8.92
C ASN A 240 -12.83 23.93 9.85
N LYS A 241 -12.70 22.68 9.42
CA LYS A 241 -13.13 21.49 10.15
C LYS A 241 -11.92 20.63 10.49
N ARG A 242 -11.90 20.10 11.72
CA ARG A 242 -10.83 19.24 12.23
C ARG A 242 -11.39 17.89 12.62
N TYR A 243 -10.67 16.82 12.24
CA TYR A 243 -11.07 15.45 12.45
C TYR A 243 -9.97 14.69 13.17
N PHE A 244 -10.33 14.05 14.29
CA PHE A 244 -9.41 13.27 15.12
C PHE A 244 -9.94 11.84 15.23
N TYR A 245 -9.05 10.88 15.04
CA TYR A 245 -9.35 9.47 15.14
C TYR A 245 -8.23 8.74 15.88
N LYS A 246 -8.61 7.71 16.63
CA LYS A 246 -7.61 6.85 17.24
C LYS A 246 -7.08 5.86 16.23
N LEU A 247 -5.76 5.83 16.04
CA LEU A 247 -5.07 4.85 15.21
C LEU A 247 -4.46 3.75 16.10
N ASP A 248 -5.16 2.64 16.27
CA ASP A 248 -4.68 1.50 17.02
C ASP A 248 -3.80 0.59 16.13
N GLY A 249 -2.54 0.30 16.59
CA GLY A 249 -1.65 -0.65 15.92
C GLY A 249 -1.24 -0.26 14.49
N GLU A 250 -1.16 1.03 14.20
CA GLU A 250 -0.72 1.58 12.91
C GLU A 250 -1.53 1.10 11.68
N GLY A 251 -2.74 0.56 11.88
CA GLY A 251 -3.61 0.08 10.80
C GLY A 251 -3.48 -1.42 10.48
N ILE A 252 -2.37 -2.08 10.80
CA ILE A 252 -2.13 -3.52 10.52
C ILE A 252 -3.25 -4.40 11.11
N ARG A 253 -3.72 -4.07 12.31
CA ARG A 253 -4.81 -4.80 12.95
C ARG A 253 -6.07 -4.84 12.09
N TYR A 254 -6.45 -3.72 11.49
CA TYR A 254 -7.66 -3.63 10.67
C TYR A 254 -7.50 -4.36 9.33
N GLU A 255 -6.31 -4.33 8.78
CA GLU A 255 -5.92 -5.06 7.57
C GLU A 255 -6.07 -6.57 7.78
N ILE A 256 -5.51 -7.11 8.87
CA ILE A 256 -5.65 -8.54 9.23
C ILE A 256 -7.12 -8.91 9.47
N VAL A 257 -7.89 -8.04 10.12
CA VAL A 257 -9.34 -8.28 10.32
C VAL A 257 -10.08 -8.33 9.00
N ALA A 258 -9.77 -7.43 8.05
CA ALA A 258 -10.38 -7.43 6.72
C ALA A 258 -10.00 -8.70 5.93
N PHE A 259 -8.76 -9.14 6.02
CA PHE A 259 -8.26 -10.37 5.42
C PHE A 259 -8.99 -11.61 5.97
N ASN A 260 -9.05 -11.77 7.29
CA ASN A 260 -9.75 -12.88 7.92
C ASN A 260 -11.24 -12.90 7.55
N ARG A 261 -11.91 -11.74 7.56
CA ARG A 261 -13.32 -11.65 7.13
C ARG A 261 -13.51 -12.04 5.67
N SER A 262 -12.55 -11.71 4.81
CA SER A 262 -12.59 -12.12 3.40
C SER A 262 -12.54 -13.65 3.27
N ILE A 263 -11.68 -14.31 4.03
CA ILE A 263 -11.55 -15.76 4.03
C ILE A 263 -12.82 -16.42 4.59
N GLU A 264 -13.26 -16.00 5.76
CA GLU A 264 -14.41 -16.60 6.45
C GLU A 264 -15.73 -16.48 5.67
N SER A 265 -15.92 -15.37 4.98
CA SER A 265 -17.18 -15.07 4.28
C SER A 265 -17.16 -15.40 2.79
N GLY A 266 -15.98 -15.61 2.19
CA GLY A 266 -15.81 -15.73 0.75
C GLY A 266 -16.09 -14.44 -0.03
N LYS A 267 -16.21 -13.29 0.67
CA LYS A 267 -16.42 -11.96 0.05
C LYS A 267 -15.14 -11.13 0.19
N ASN A 268 -14.90 -10.25 -0.77
CA ASN A 268 -13.76 -9.33 -0.68
C ASN A 268 -14.07 -8.16 0.27
N TYR A 269 -13.27 -8.03 1.34
CA TYR A 269 -13.28 -6.91 2.28
C TYR A 269 -12.02 -6.05 2.18
N SER A 270 -11.22 -6.24 1.13
CA SER A 270 -10.10 -5.34 0.86
C SER A 270 -10.60 -3.93 0.56
N TYR A 271 -9.95 -2.92 1.12
CA TYR A 271 -10.15 -1.52 0.78
C TYR A 271 -9.30 -1.09 -0.43
N ILE A 272 -8.52 -2.01 -0.97
CA ILE A 272 -7.70 -1.81 -2.17
C ILE A 272 -8.25 -2.74 -3.25
N ASP A 273 -8.75 -2.15 -4.34
CA ASP A 273 -9.17 -2.90 -5.53
C ASP A 273 -7.92 -3.49 -6.21
N SER A 274 -8.02 -4.71 -6.72
CA SER A 274 -6.92 -5.37 -7.45
C SER A 274 -6.42 -4.55 -8.65
N LYS A 275 -7.27 -3.72 -9.27
CA LYS A 275 -6.86 -2.80 -10.33
C LYS A 275 -5.89 -1.73 -9.82
N ILE A 276 -6.06 -1.27 -8.57
CA ILE A 276 -5.14 -0.32 -7.94
C ILE A 276 -3.80 -1.01 -7.67
N SER A 277 -3.80 -2.23 -7.13
CA SER A 277 -2.57 -3.01 -6.92
C SER A 277 -1.80 -3.24 -8.23
N ILE A 278 -2.52 -3.57 -9.31
CA ILE A 278 -1.91 -3.74 -10.64
C ILE A 278 -1.31 -2.42 -11.12
N ALA A 279 -2.05 -1.31 -11.02
CA ALA A 279 -1.56 0.01 -11.42
C ALA A 279 -0.34 0.48 -10.61
N ILE A 280 -0.29 0.17 -9.31
CA ILE A 280 0.88 0.43 -8.46
C ILE A 280 2.09 -0.34 -9.00
N SER A 281 1.94 -1.64 -9.28
CA SER A 281 3.01 -2.47 -9.84
C SER A 281 3.47 -1.97 -11.23
N GLU A 282 2.54 -1.50 -12.08
CA GLU A 282 2.86 -0.88 -13.37
C GLU A 282 3.68 0.42 -13.23
N ILE A 283 3.40 1.23 -12.20
CA ILE A 283 4.22 2.43 -11.93
C ILE A 283 5.61 2.05 -11.46
N ILE A 284 5.73 1.08 -10.56
CA ILE A 284 7.03 0.59 -10.08
C ILE A 284 7.87 0.04 -11.25
N GLU A 285 7.24 -0.73 -12.13
CA GLU A 285 7.88 -1.23 -13.36
C GLU A 285 8.33 -0.08 -14.27
N ALA A 286 7.49 0.95 -14.45
CA ALA A 286 7.79 2.12 -15.28
C ALA A 286 8.99 2.92 -14.74
N CYS A 287 9.22 2.94 -13.43
CA CYS A 287 10.39 3.58 -12.82
C CYS A 287 11.73 2.87 -13.14
N LYS A 288 11.67 1.64 -13.67
CA LYS A 288 12.85 0.89 -14.15
C LYS A 288 13.07 1.05 -15.67
N SER A 289 12.22 1.83 -16.36
CA SER A 289 12.28 2.02 -17.81
C SER A 289 13.19 3.17 -18.23
N ASN A 290 13.56 3.21 -19.52
CA ASN A 290 14.37 4.30 -20.10
C ASN A 290 13.63 5.66 -20.20
N ASN A 291 12.36 5.75 -19.79
CA ASN A 291 11.56 6.98 -19.84
C ASN A 291 11.62 7.78 -18.52
N VAL A 292 12.55 7.47 -17.65
CA VAL A 292 12.78 8.19 -16.40
C VAL A 292 13.75 9.33 -16.67
N ILE A 293 13.42 10.54 -16.20
CA ILE A 293 14.33 11.68 -16.20
C ILE A 293 15.23 11.55 -14.99
N GLU A 294 16.50 11.38 -15.23
CA GLU A 294 17.53 11.30 -14.19
C GLU A 294 18.03 12.68 -13.81
N ILE A 295 18.26 12.91 -12.50
CA ILE A 295 18.81 14.15 -11.93
C ILE A 295 19.95 13.85 -10.96
#